data_0d2d45b3f12753abe749d0bd13b8e73d
#
_entry.id   0d2d45b3f12753abe749d0bd13b8e73d
#
_cell.length_a   1.000
_cell.length_b   1.000
_cell.length_c   1.000
_cell.angle_alpha   90.00
_cell.angle_beta   90.00
_cell.angle_gamma   90.00
#
_symmetry.space_group_name_H-M   'P 1'
#
loop_
_entity.id
_entity.type
_entity.pdbx_description
1 polymer ?
#
loop_
_entity_poly.entity_id
_entity_poly.type
_entity_poly.pdbx_seq_one_letter_code
_entity_poly.pdbx_strand_id
1 'polypeptide(L)'
;MLELKIDLKINTRELHRWSNYSDGDDGDLAKHQKFLTALQKQKYLKGVVERLNDRIERLEKERKEIIELIDQFNGLNNRILKLKYVEGMTLESVAEETGYTYQYIKNKHAELMRIIKFNKKV
;
A
#
# COMPACT_ATOMS: atom_id res chain seq x y z
N MET A 1 1.30 -2.71 1.92
CA MET A 1 1.99 -1.50 1.42
C MET A 1 3.52 -1.57 1.48
N LEU A 2 4.10 -2.16 2.50
CA LEU A 2 5.56 -2.34 2.59
C LEU A 2 6.11 -3.14 1.41
N GLU A 3 5.46 -4.24 1.05
CA GLU A 3 5.86 -5.06 -0.10
C GLU A 3 5.86 -4.26 -1.40
N LEU A 4 4.86 -3.41 -1.60
CA LEU A 4 4.78 -2.55 -2.79
C LEU A 4 5.90 -1.52 -2.83
N LYS A 5 6.26 -0.96 -1.69
CA LYS A 5 7.37 0.00 -1.59
C LYS A 5 8.70 -0.66 -1.86
N ILE A 6 8.89 -1.90 -1.40
CA ILE A 6 10.08 -2.70 -1.69
C ILE A 6 10.15 -3.00 -3.19
N ASP A 7 9.05 -3.46 -3.78
CA ASP A 7 8.97 -3.74 -5.21
C ASP A 7 9.25 -2.49 -6.05
N LEU A 8 8.72 -1.35 -5.64
CA LEU A 8 8.99 -0.07 -6.31
C LEU A 8 10.49 0.26 -6.26
N LYS A 9 11.11 0.07 -5.11
CA LYS A 9 12.53 0.36 -4.93
C LYS A 9 13.41 -0.54 -5.80
N ILE A 10 13.09 -1.84 -5.83
CA ILE A 10 13.81 -2.81 -6.65
C ILE A 10 13.67 -2.47 -8.14
N ASN A 11 12.45 -2.22 -8.60
CA ASN A 11 12.19 -1.91 -10.02
C ASN A 11 12.77 -0.56 -10.42
N THR A 12 12.79 0.42 -9.54
CA THR A 12 13.43 1.71 -9.79
C THR A 12 14.95 1.56 -9.96
N ARG A 13 15.58 0.72 -9.14
CA ARG A 13 16.99 0.39 -9.26
C ARG A 13 17.30 -0.29 -10.59
N GLU A 14 16.49 -1.27 -10.98
CA GLU A 14 16.64 -1.97 -12.24
C GLU A 14 16.47 -1.02 -13.42
N LEU A 15 15.49 -0.15 -13.37
CA LEU A 15 15.28 0.87 -14.41
C LEU A 15 16.50 1.79 -14.54
N HIS A 16 17.04 2.25 -13.42
CA HIS A 16 18.23 3.08 -13.41
C HIS A 16 19.45 2.36 -14.00
N ARG A 17 19.63 1.09 -13.65
CA ARG A 17 20.70 0.25 -14.19
C ARG A 17 20.61 0.15 -15.71
N TRP A 18 19.42 -0.11 -16.25
CA TRP A 18 19.24 -0.25 -17.70
C TRP A 18 19.27 1.09 -18.43
N SER A 19 18.90 2.19 -17.80
CA SER A 19 18.95 3.53 -18.40
C SER A 19 20.38 4.05 -18.57
N ASN A 20 21.33 3.52 -17.81
CA ASN A 20 22.75 3.86 -17.94
C ASN A 20 23.46 3.08 -19.05
N TYR A 21 22.75 2.14 -19.68
CA TYR A 21 23.32 1.36 -20.78
C TYR A 21 23.33 2.20 -22.04
N SER A 22 24.49 2.34 -22.68
CA SER A 22 24.63 3.09 -23.92
C SER A 22 25.06 2.20 -25.08
N ASP A 23 24.64 2.58 -26.30
CA ASP A 23 25.08 1.90 -27.51
C ASP A 23 26.57 2.15 -27.75
N GLY A 24 27.31 1.12 -28.14
CA GLY A 24 28.71 1.24 -28.49
C GLY A 24 28.90 1.83 -29.90
N ASP A 25 29.94 2.62 -30.09
CA ASP A 25 30.17 3.39 -31.31
C ASP A 25 30.69 2.59 -32.50
N ASP A 26 30.94 1.32 -32.34
CA ASP A 26 31.74 0.53 -33.30
C ASP A 26 30.92 -0.28 -34.30
N GLY A 27 29.60 -0.05 -34.37
CA GLY A 27 28.75 -0.73 -35.34
C GLY A 27 28.64 -2.23 -35.16
N ASP A 28 28.98 -2.75 -33.98
CA ASP A 28 28.84 -4.16 -33.64
C ASP A 28 27.37 -4.51 -33.48
N LEU A 29 26.88 -5.44 -34.29
CA LEU A 29 25.49 -5.91 -34.25
C LEU A 29 25.10 -6.46 -32.90
N ALA A 30 25.98 -7.18 -32.21
CA ALA A 30 25.71 -7.72 -30.88
C ALA A 30 25.49 -6.62 -29.85
N LYS A 31 26.32 -5.57 -29.91
CA LYS A 31 26.17 -4.40 -29.03
C LYS A 31 24.87 -3.65 -29.33
N HIS A 32 24.51 -3.51 -30.60
CA HIS A 32 23.28 -2.86 -31.02
C HIS A 32 22.03 -3.62 -30.49
N GLN A 33 22.04 -4.96 -30.61
CA GLN A 33 20.99 -5.80 -30.09
C GLN A 33 20.86 -5.69 -28.58
N LYS A 34 21.99 -5.64 -27.85
CA LYS A 34 21.99 -5.43 -26.40
C LYS A 34 21.39 -4.07 -26.04
N PHE A 35 21.71 -3.03 -26.82
CA PHE A 35 21.15 -1.69 -26.65
C PHE A 35 19.63 -1.71 -26.84
N LEU A 36 19.13 -2.35 -27.88
CA LEU A 36 17.68 -2.46 -28.13
C LEU A 36 16.99 -3.23 -27.01
N THR A 37 17.59 -4.32 -26.53
CA THR A 37 17.08 -5.07 -25.38
C THR A 37 17.01 -4.21 -24.14
N ALA A 38 18.05 -3.40 -23.89
CA ALA A 38 18.08 -2.47 -22.76
C ALA A 38 16.93 -1.44 -22.86
N LEU A 39 16.68 -0.90 -24.05
CA LEU A 39 15.56 0.02 -24.27
C LEU A 39 14.22 -0.62 -24.01
N GLN A 40 14.02 -1.86 -24.44
CA GLN A 40 12.78 -2.61 -24.18
C GLN A 40 12.57 -2.83 -22.69
N LYS A 41 13.65 -3.20 -21.97
CA LYS A 41 13.59 -3.38 -20.50
C LYS A 41 13.31 -2.08 -19.78
N GLN A 42 13.91 -0.97 -20.21
CA GLN A 42 13.62 0.35 -19.66
C GLN A 42 12.13 0.70 -19.81
N LYS A 43 11.59 0.49 -20.98
CA LYS A 43 10.18 0.76 -21.27
C LYS A 43 9.25 -0.06 -20.36
N TYR A 44 9.56 -1.36 -20.25
CA TYR A 44 8.78 -2.26 -19.40
C TYR A 44 8.84 -1.85 -17.93
N LEU A 45 10.05 -1.62 -17.41
CA LEU A 45 10.28 -1.24 -16.01
C LEU A 45 9.65 0.12 -15.68
N LYS A 46 9.71 1.06 -16.63
CA LYS A 46 9.07 2.36 -16.47
C LYS A 46 7.57 2.21 -16.24
N GLY A 47 6.92 1.35 -17.02
CA GLY A 47 5.51 1.04 -16.84
C GLY A 47 5.22 0.38 -15.50
N VAL A 48 6.08 -0.54 -15.06
CA VAL A 48 5.94 -1.19 -13.73
C VAL A 48 6.07 -0.16 -12.62
N VAL A 49 7.08 0.71 -12.69
CA VAL A 49 7.32 1.76 -11.68
C VAL A 49 6.12 2.71 -11.59
N GLU A 50 5.57 3.14 -12.73
CA GLU A 50 4.39 4.01 -12.76
C GLU A 50 3.17 3.35 -12.12
N ARG A 51 2.91 2.09 -12.44
CA ARG A 51 1.78 1.35 -11.85
C ARG A 51 1.94 1.16 -10.35
N LEU A 52 3.16 0.88 -9.88
CA LEU A 52 3.43 0.73 -8.46
C LEU A 52 3.26 2.06 -7.71
N ASN A 53 3.74 3.15 -8.28
CA ASN A 53 3.56 4.48 -7.71
C ASN A 53 2.08 4.84 -7.57
N ASP A 54 1.30 4.62 -8.63
CA ASP A 54 -0.14 4.92 -8.63
C ASP A 54 -0.87 4.08 -7.57
N ARG A 55 -0.51 2.81 -7.44
CA ARG A 55 -1.11 1.92 -6.46
C ARG A 55 -0.77 2.33 -5.02
N ILE A 56 0.50 2.67 -4.76
CA ILE A 56 0.95 3.14 -3.45
C ILE A 56 0.22 4.43 -3.08
N GLU A 57 0.16 5.39 -3.99
CA GLU A 57 -0.50 6.68 -3.80
C GLU A 57 -1.98 6.50 -3.44
N ARG A 58 -2.66 5.61 -4.16
CA ARG A 58 -4.07 5.28 -3.90
C ARG A 58 -4.26 4.64 -2.53
N LEU A 59 -3.39 3.69 -2.15
CA LEU A 59 -3.45 3.03 -0.84
C LEU A 59 -3.15 3.99 0.30
N GLU A 60 -2.22 4.91 0.11
CA GLU A 60 -1.92 5.95 1.11
C GLU A 60 -3.10 6.90 1.29
N LYS A 61 -3.78 7.26 0.21
CA LYS A 61 -4.98 8.08 0.26
C LYS A 61 -6.11 7.37 1.00
N GLU A 62 -6.35 6.10 0.68
CA GLU A 62 -7.36 5.28 1.35
C GLU A 62 -7.07 5.16 2.84
N ARG A 63 -5.80 4.93 3.20
CA ARG A 63 -5.38 4.85 4.60
C ARG A 63 -5.65 6.15 5.35
N LYS A 64 -5.35 7.27 4.72
CA LYS A 64 -5.61 8.60 5.29
C LYS A 64 -7.09 8.82 5.53
N GLU A 65 -7.93 8.45 4.56
CA GLU A 65 -9.39 8.55 4.67
C GLU A 65 -9.92 7.69 5.81
N ILE A 66 -9.39 6.48 5.97
CA ILE A 66 -9.77 5.58 7.08
C ILE A 66 -9.39 6.20 8.42
N ILE A 67 -8.19 6.75 8.54
CA ILE A 67 -7.71 7.40 9.78
C ILE A 67 -8.58 8.61 10.11
N GLU A 68 -8.91 9.42 9.13
CA GLU A 68 -9.79 10.58 9.30
C GLU A 68 -11.19 10.17 9.78
N LEU A 69 -11.72 9.08 9.23
CA LEU A 69 -13.01 8.53 9.67
C LEU A 69 -12.94 8.04 11.12
N ILE A 70 -11.88 7.31 11.47
CA ILE A 70 -11.66 6.80 12.83
C ILE A 70 -11.54 7.95 13.83
N ASP A 71 -10.88 9.04 13.45
CA ASP A 71 -10.68 10.20 14.32
C ASP A 71 -11.99 10.94 14.66
N GLN A 72 -13.07 10.66 13.95
CA GLN A 72 -14.40 11.16 14.31
C GLN A 72 -14.99 10.46 15.55
N PHE A 73 -14.45 9.32 15.93
CA PHE A 73 -14.87 8.57 17.10
C PHE A 73 -13.96 8.89 18.29
N ASN A 74 -14.51 8.78 19.51
CA ASN A 74 -13.80 9.10 20.74
C ASN A 74 -13.67 7.89 21.66
N GLY A 75 -12.68 7.94 22.56
CA GLY A 75 -12.49 6.97 23.63
C GLY A 75 -12.28 5.55 23.15
N LEU A 76 -12.99 4.60 23.74
CA LEU A 76 -12.85 3.19 23.44
C LEU A 76 -13.18 2.87 21.97
N ASN A 77 -14.18 3.53 21.41
CA ASN A 77 -14.58 3.34 20.02
C ASN A 77 -13.43 3.66 19.06
N ASN A 78 -12.78 4.78 19.27
CA ASN A 78 -11.59 5.17 18.48
C ASN A 78 -10.48 4.13 18.62
N ARG A 79 -10.22 3.69 19.85
CA ARG A 79 -9.16 2.72 20.14
C ARG A 79 -9.41 1.37 19.47
N ILE A 80 -10.65 0.87 19.51
CA ILE A 80 -11.04 -0.38 18.84
C ILE A 80 -10.80 -0.27 17.33
N LEU A 81 -11.22 0.82 16.72
CA LEU A 81 -11.09 1.02 15.28
C LEU A 81 -9.61 1.16 14.87
N LYS A 82 -8.81 1.88 15.64
CA LYS A 82 -7.37 2.01 15.38
C LYS A 82 -6.65 0.68 15.48
N LEU A 83 -6.89 -0.07 16.56
CA LEU A 83 -6.23 -1.37 16.75
C LEU A 83 -6.63 -2.37 15.66
N LYS A 84 -7.89 -2.38 15.26
CA LYS A 84 -8.40 -3.29 14.23
C LYS A 84 -7.92 -2.93 12.83
N TYR A 85 -8.08 -1.67 12.44
CA TYR A 85 -7.93 -1.25 11.04
C TYR A 85 -6.61 -0.58 10.70
N VAL A 86 -5.95 0.02 11.68
CA VAL A 86 -4.62 0.62 11.47
C VAL A 86 -3.53 -0.36 11.88
N GLU A 87 -3.66 -0.99 13.05
CA GLU A 87 -2.67 -1.94 13.56
C GLU A 87 -2.88 -3.37 13.04
N GLY A 88 -4.01 -3.66 12.43
CA GLY A 88 -4.29 -4.97 11.83
C GLY A 88 -4.56 -6.09 12.83
N MET A 89 -5.00 -5.76 14.05
CA MET A 89 -5.28 -6.75 15.08
C MET A 89 -6.60 -7.48 14.84
N THR A 90 -6.68 -8.72 15.33
CA THR A 90 -7.95 -9.42 15.42
C THR A 90 -8.77 -8.85 16.58
N LEU A 91 -10.08 -9.08 16.59
CA LEU A 91 -10.93 -8.64 17.70
C LEU A 91 -10.52 -9.29 19.03
N GLU A 92 -10.03 -10.51 18.99
CA GLU A 92 -9.50 -11.20 20.17
C GLU A 92 -8.28 -10.45 20.73
N SER A 93 -7.35 -10.06 19.87
CA SER A 93 -6.16 -9.29 20.26
C SER A 93 -6.56 -7.90 20.78
N VAL A 94 -7.56 -7.28 20.17
CA VAL A 94 -8.09 -5.99 20.64
C VAL A 94 -8.65 -6.13 22.05
N ALA A 95 -9.38 -7.23 22.32
CA ALA A 95 -9.93 -7.50 23.65
C ALA A 95 -8.80 -7.62 24.69
N GLU A 96 -7.76 -8.37 24.38
CA GLU A 96 -6.59 -8.50 25.26
C GLU A 96 -5.92 -7.16 25.52
N GLU A 97 -5.70 -6.38 24.47
CA GLU A 97 -5.02 -5.08 24.57
C GLU A 97 -5.83 -4.06 25.37
N THR A 98 -7.15 -4.07 25.23
CA THR A 98 -8.02 -3.11 25.91
C THR A 98 -8.47 -3.54 27.29
N GLY A 99 -8.32 -4.84 27.64
CA GLY A 99 -8.76 -5.38 28.91
C GLY A 99 -10.26 -5.69 29.00
N TYR A 100 -10.97 -5.60 27.88
CA TYR A 100 -12.40 -5.96 27.81
C TYR A 100 -12.55 -7.40 27.32
N THR A 101 -13.75 -7.98 27.52
CA THR A 101 -14.03 -9.31 27.02
C THR A 101 -14.15 -9.31 25.49
N TYR A 102 -13.86 -10.44 24.88
CA TYR A 102 -14.03 -10.60 23.42
C TYR A 102 -15.46 -10.32 22.98
N GLN A 103 -16.45 -10.82 23.75
CA GLN A 103 -17.87 -10.61 23.43
C GLN A 103 -18.22 -9.12 23.44
N TYR A 104 -17.73 -8.38 24.41
CA TYR A 104 -17.96 -6.93 24.50
C TYR A 104 -17.36 -6.21 23.30
N ILE A 105 -16.13 -6.52 22.96
CA ILE A 105 -15.43 -5.90 21.81
C ILE A 105 -16.15 -6.25 20.51
N LYS A 106 -16.55 -7.50 20.34
CA LYS A 106 -17.31 -7.95 19.16
C LYS A 106 -18.61 -7.18 19.00
N ASN A 107 -19.35 -6.99 20.07
CA ASN A 107 -20.61 -6.25 20.06
C ASN A 107 -20.37 -4.76 19.75
N LYS A 108 -19.35 -4.16 20.35
CA LYS A 108 -18.96 -2.78 20.07
C LYS A 108 -18.54 -2.59 18.61
N HIS A 109 -17.76 -3.50 18.09
CA HIS A 109 -17.32 -3.46 16.69
C HIS A 109 -18.53 -3.53 15.74
N ALA A 110 -19.47 -4.44 16.01
CA ALA A 110 -20.68 -4.57 15.21
C ALA A 110 -21.52 -3.28 15.22
N GLU A 111 -21.64 -2.65 16.38
CA GLU A 111 -22.34 -1.37 16.54
C GLU A 111 -21.64 -0.27 15.74
N LEU A 112 -20.32 -0.19 15.84
CA LEU A 112 -19.52 0.80 15.09
C LEU A 112 -19.65 0.60 13.58
N MET A 113 -19.65 -0.63 13.12
CA MET A 113 -19.83 -0.93 11.70
C MET A 113 -21.21 -0.50 11.19
N ARG A 114 -22.25 -0.64 12.01
CA ARG A 114 -23.59 -0.15 11.65
C ARG A 114 -23.62 1.37 11.51
N ILE A 115 -22.97 2.08 12.43
CA ILE A 115 -22.88 3.55 12.39
C ILE A 115 -22.13 3.99 11.14
N ILE A 116 -21.00 3.37 10.82
CA ILE A 116 -20.17 3.70 9.65
C ILE A 116 -20.97 3.45 8.37
N LYS A 117 -21.64 2.31 8.26
CA LYS A 117 -22.47 1.99 7.09
C LYS A 117 -23.64 2.96 6.92
N PHE A 118 -24.26 3.36 8.02
CA PHE A 118 -25.35 4.33 8.00
C PHE A 118 -24.86 5.68 7.45
N ASN A 119 -23.72 6.15 7.92
CA ASN A 119 -23.16 7.42 7.48
C ASN A 119 -22.74 7.41 6.00
N LYS A 120 -22.34 6.26 5.48
CA LYS A 120 -22.01 6.11 4.05
C LYS A 120 -23.21 6.19 3.12
N LYS A 121 -24.40 5.89 3.64
CA LYS A 121 -25.65 5.93 2.84
C LYS A 121 -26.29 7.31 2.79
N VAL A 122 -25.79 8.22 3.59
CA VAL A 122 -26.24 9.61 3.64
C VAL A 122 -25.31 10.48 2.81
#